data_2d94a52efa7d87cf6a2ee85645641454
#
_entry.id   2d94a52efa7d87cf6a2ee85645641454
#
_cell.length_a   1.000
_cell.length_b   1.000
_cell.length_c   1.000
_cell.angle_alpha   90.00
_cell.angle_beta   90.00
_cell.angle_gamma   90.00
#
_symmetry.space_group_name_H-M   'P 1'
#
loop_
_entity.id
_entity.type
_entity.pdbx_description
1 polymer ?
#
loop_
_entity_poly.entity_id
_entity_poly.type
_entity_poly.pdbx_seq_one_letter_code
_entity_poly.pdbx_strand_id
1 'polypeptide(L)'
;FSGGKDSITLVHLAMKAFAPMKIPFPLVHIDTGHNFPEALNFRDELAKNIGAELIIRNVEDTIKAKGLTEPKGKFASRNWLQIHTLLDTIEEFGFDACIGGARRDEEKARAKERFFSVRDEFGQWDPKLQRPELWNIYNGRIHKGENVRVFPISNWTELDVWSYIKAERISLPSIYFAHEREVIEHENRLIAVSEHIQIDEGDRILRKQVRYR
;
A
#
# COMPACT_ATOMS: atom_id res chain seq x y z
N PHE A 1 2.12 4.28 3.27
CA PHE A 1 1.05 5.03 2.60
C PHE A 1 1.23 4.96 1.10
N SER A 2 0.37 4.21 0.40
CA SER A 2 0.50 3.96 -1.05
C SER A 2 -0.20 5.00 -1.94
N GLY A 3 -1.03 5.88 -1.37
CA GLY A 3 -1.94 6.74 -2.12
C GLY A 3 -3.18 6.00 -2.68
N GLY A 4 -3.34 4.72 -2.37
CA GLY A 4 -4.53 3.94 -2.70
C GLY A 4 -5.69 4.19 -1.73
N LYS A 5 -6.93 3.89 -2.14
CA LYS A 5 -8.15 4.14 -1.36
C LYS A 5 -8.12 3.60 0.08
N ASP A 6 -7.57 2.40 0.27
CA ASP A 6 -7.48 1.76 1.58
C ASP A 6 -6.50 2.50 2.50
N SER A 7 -5.34 2.91 1.99
CA SER A 7 -4.37 3.70 2.74
C SER A 7 -4.86 5.11 3.04
N ILE A 8 -5.62 5.74 2.13
CA ILE A 8 -6.26 7.04 2.34
C ILE A 8 -7.32 6.92 3.45
N THR A 9 -8.12 5.86 3.41
CA THR A 9 -9.11 5.55 4.46
C THR A 9 -8.43 5.41 5.83
N LEU A 10 -7.29 4.74 5.91
CA LEU A 10 -6.52 4.62 7.15
C LEU A 10 -6.00 5.96 7.67
N VAL A 11 -5.49 6.81 6.78
CA VAL A 11 -5.06 8.17 7.17
C VAL A 11 -6.23 8.95 7.75
N HIS A 12 -7.40 8.89 7.12
CA HIS A 12 -8.61 9.56 7.62
C HIS A 12 -9.05 9.00 8.99
N LEU A 13 -9.02 7.69 9.18
CA LEU A 13 -9.31 7.06 10.47
C LEU A 13 -8.31 7.50 11.55
N ALA A 14 -7.01 7.57 11.21
CA ALA A 14 -5.98 8.07 12.11
C ALA A 14 -6.23 9.53 12.49
N MET A 15 -6.57 10.40 11.53
CA MET A 15 -6.94 11.80 11.81
C MET A 15 -8.10 11.88 12.80
N LYS A 16 -9.13 11.06 12.63
CA LYS A 16 -10.28 11.03 13.58
C LYS A 16 -9.89 10.51 14.95
N ALA A 17 -9.05 9.48 15.00
CA ALA A 17 -8.64 8.85 16.25
C ALA A 17 -7.76 9.78 17.12
N PHE A 18 -6.94 10.62 16.49
CA PHE A 18 -6.05 11.54 17.19
C PHE A 18 -6.58 12.97 17.32
N ALA A 19 -7.75 13.29 16.73
CA ALA A 19 -8.32 14.64 16.82
C ALA A 19 -8.52 15.07 18.29
N PRO A 20 -8.21 16.32 18.66
CA PRO A 20 -7.78 17.44 17.81
C PRO A 20 -6.28 17.49 17.51
N MET A 21 -5.50 16.53 17.99
CA MET A 21 -4.05 16.46 17.74
C MET A 21 -3.77 16.00 16.31
N LYS A 22 -2.57 16.33 15.82
CA LYS A 22 -2.06 15.76 14.58
C LYS A 22 -1.75 14.27 14.76
N ILE A 23 -1.67 13.53 13.64
CA ILE A 23 -1.19 12.16 13.62
C ILE A 23 0.25 12.13 14.16
N PRO A 24 0.55 11.32 15.20
CA PRO A 24 1.86 11.35 15.88
C PRO A 24 2.94 10.47 15.24
N PHE A 25 2.70 9.95 14.04
CA PHE A 25 3.62 9.07 13.31
C PHE A 25 3.71 9.47 11.84
N PRO A 26 4.82 9.17 11.17
CA PRO A 26 5.01 9.52 9.76
C PRO A 26 4.18 8.64 8.83
N LEU A 27 3.88 9.18 7.65
CA LEU A 27 3.40 8.42 6.51
C LEU A 27 4.60 7.88 5.73
N VAL A 28 4.74 6.57 5.63
CA VAL A 28 5.84 5.95 4.89
C VAL A 28 5.35 5.51 3.52
N HIS A 29 5.99 5.98 2.46
CA HIS A 29 5.73 5.58 1.08
C HIS A 29 6.93 4.85 0.50
N ILE A 30 6.70 3.62 0.03
CA ILE A 30 7.70 2.87 -0.73
C ILE A 30 7.43 3.12 -2.20
N ASP A 31 8.29 3.91 -2.82
CA ASP A 31 8.17 4.28 -4.22
C ASP A 31 8.83 3.21 -5.10
N THR A 32 8.03 2.59 -5.95
CA THR A 32 8.50 1.59 -6.90
C THR A 32 9.07 2.19 -8.18
N GLY A 33 8.92 3.50 -8.37
CA GLY A 33 9.17 4.19 -9.63
C GLY A 33 8.07 3.97 -10.68
N HIS A 34 7.10 3.08 -10.44
CA HIS A 34 6.03 2.72 -11.38
C HIS A 34 4.65 3.27 -10.97
N ASN A 35 4.65 4.26 -10.09
CA ASN A 35 3.41 4.85 -9.59
C ASN A 35 2.83 5.86 -10.59
N PHE A 36 1.50 5.96 -10.63
CA PHE A 36 0.83 6.99 -11.44
C PHE A 36 1.07 8.39 -10.86
N PRO A 37 1.39 9.40 -11.70
CA PRO A 37 1.60 10.78 -11.24
C PRO A 37 0.44 11.33 -10.42
N GLU A 38 -0.79 10.98 -10.78
CA GLU A 38 -2.00 11.40 -10.06
C GLU A 38 -2.02 10.88 -8.61
N ALA A 39 -1.51 9.67 -8.38
CA ALA A 39 -1.42 9.09 -7.04
C ALA A 39 -0.30 9.75 -6.22
N LEU A 40 0.84 10.04 -6.85
CA LEU A 40 1.97 10.72 -6.21
C LEU A 40 1.63 12.15 -5.82
N ASN A 41 1.04 12.92 -6.73
CA ASN A 41 0.61 14.29 -6.46
C ASN A 41 -0.41 14.33 -5.32
N PHE A 42 -1.40 13.45 -5.36
CA PHE A 42 -2.41 13.36 -4.29
C PHE A 42 -1.78 13.00 -2.94
N ARG A 43 -0.80 12.07 -2.92
CA ARG A 43 -0.05 11.69 -1.72
C ARG A 43 0.62 12.91 -1.09
N ASP A 44 1.33 13.69 -1.90
CA ASP A 44 2.10 14.84 -1.43
C ASP A 44 1.18 15.96 -0.93
N GLU A 45 0.10 16.24 -1.66
CA GLU A 45 -0.92 17.21 -1.25
C GLU A 45 -1.61 16.79 0.06
N LEU A 46 -1.99 15.52 0.18
CA LEU A 46 -2.64 15.03 1.40
C LEU A 46 -1.72 15.17 2.61
N ALA A 47 -0.48 14.69 2.51
CA ALA A 47 0.50 14.79 3.60
C ALA A 47 0.72 16.24 4.04
N LYS A 48 0.87 17.15 3.07
CA LYS A 48 1.01 18.59 3.32
C LYS A 48 -0.22 19.18 4.02
N ASN A 49 -1.41 18.86 3.53
CA ASN A 49 -2.67 19.43 4.04
C ASN A 49 -2.96 19.01 5.48
N ILE A 50 -2.65 17.77 5.85
CA ILE A 50 -2.83 17.28 7.22
C ILE A 50 -1.64 17.60 8.12
N GLY A 51 -0.55 18.12 7.55
CA GLY A 51 0.69 18.42 8.26
C GLY A 51 1.38 17.20 8.84
N ALA A 52 1.25 16.05 8.18
CA ALA A 52 1.94 14.82 8.53
C ALA A 52 3.33 14.77 7.89
N GLU A 53 4.29 14.20 8.61
CA GLU A 53 5.59 13.87 8.04
C GLU A 53 5.43 12.78 6.97
N LEU A 54 6.07 12.96 5.81
CA LEU A 54 6.07 11.99 4.71
C LEU A 54 7.50 11.50 4.46
N ILE A 55 7.72 10.22 4.71
CA ILE A 55 8.98 9.53 4.42
C ILE A 55 8.81 8.77 3.10
N ILE A 56 9.65 9.10 2.12
CA ILE A 56 9.65 8.43 0.81
C ILE A 56 10.93 7.60 0.71
N ARG A 57 10.78 6.33 0.34
CA ARG A 57 11.88 5.39 0.09
C ARG A 57 11.74 4.79 -1.29
N ASN A 58 12.81 4.93 -2.09
CA ASN A 58 12.81 4.45 -3.46
C ASN A 58 13.34 3.01 -3.52
N VAL A 59 12.64 2.16 -4.21
CA VAL A 59 13.06 0.77 -4.47
C VAL A 59 14.36 0.75 -5.28
N GLU A 60 14.58 1.71 -6.17
CA GLU A 60 15.81 1.86 -6.96
C GLU A 60 17.07 1.96 -6.08
N ASP A 61 16.98 2.71 -4.97
CA ASP A 61 18.10 2.89 -4.06
C ASP A 61 18.45 1.57 -3.35
N THR A 62 17.42 0.80 -2.96
CA THR A 62 17.61 -0.54 -2.38
C THR A 62 18.21 -1.52 -3.37
N ILE A 63 17.78 -1.50 -4.64
CA ILE A 63 18.34 -2.32 -5.72
C ILE A 63 19.83 -2.05 -5.85
N LYS A 64 20.22 -0.77 -5.94
CA LYS A 64 21.62 -0.35 -6.08
C LYS A 64 22.46 -0.75 -4.86
N ALA A 65 21.95 -0.47 -3.66
CA ALA A 65 22.68 -0.73 -2.41
C ALA A 65 22.91 -2.22 -2.14
N LYS A 66 21.94 -3.07 -2.48
CA LYS A 66 22.02 -4.53 -2.23
C LYS A 66 22.40 -5.35 -3.45
N GLY A 67 22.62 -4.75 -4.62
CA GLY A 67 22.92 -5.46 -5.86
C GLY A 67 21.81 -6.43 -6.28
N LEU A 68 20.55 -6.09 -6.02
CA LEU A 68 19.42 -6.95 -6.34
C LEU A 68 19.15 -6.96 -7.85
N THR A 69 18.71 -8.11 -8.35
CA THR A 69 18.35 -8.25 -9.77
C THR A 69 16.86 -7.98 -9.94
N GLU A 70 16.55 -7.03 -10.81
CA GLU A 70 15.16 -6.74 -11.15
C GLU A 70 14.58 -7.83 -12.06
N PRO A 71 13.34 -8.29 -11.81
CA PRO A 71 12.64 -9.19 -12.73
C PRO A 71 12.48 -8.54 -14.10
N LYS A 72 12.76 -9.29 -15.17
CA LYS A 72 12.62 -8.82 -16.55
C LYS A 72 11.31 -9.32 -17.13
N GLY A 73 10.69 -8.52 -17.98
CA GLY A 73 9.49 -8.88 -18.74
C GLY A 73 8.39 -7.83 -18.66
N LYS A 74 7.47 -7.87 -19.62
CA LYS A 74 6.39 -6.88 -19.83
C LYS A 74 5.51 -6.66 -18.59
N PHE A 75 5.36 -7.69 -17.75
CA PHE A 75 4.55 -7.66 -16.53
C PHE A 75 5.37 -7.96 -15.27
N ALA A 76 6.67 -7.69 -15.32
CA ALA A 76 7.53 -7.87 -14.17
C ALA A 76 7.05 -7.00 -12.99
N SER A 77 6.83 -7.65 -11.85
CA SER A 77 6.36 -6.98 -10.64
C SER A 77 7.53 -6.67 -9.70
N ARG A 78 7.59 -5.46 -9.19
CA ARG A 78 8.54 -5.03 -8.16
C ARG A 78 8.05 -5.32 -6.73
N ASN A 79 6.97 -6.07 -6.56
CA ASN A 79 6.37 -6.30 -5.23
C ASN A 79 7.34 -6.90 -4.21
N TRP A 80 8.21 -7.83 -4.62
CA TRP A 80 9.18 -8.42 -3.71
C TRP A 80 10.30 -7.43 -3.32
N LEU A 81 10.67 -6.52 -4.21
CA LEU A 81 11.66 -5.47 -3.95
C LEU A 81 11.16 -4.46 -2.91
N GLN A 82 9.85 -4.17 -2.91
CA GLN A 82 9.22 -3.32 -1.89
C GLN A 82 9.39 -3.89 -0.48
N ILE A 83 9.41 -5.22 -0.34
CA ILE A 83 9.57 -5.87 0.98
C ILE A 83 10.94 -5.52 1.56
N HIS A 84 12.00 -5.61 0.76
CA HIS A 84 13.36 -5.25 1.20
C HIS A 84 13.44 -3.78 1.60
N THR A 85 12.95 -2.88 0.75
CA THR A 85 12.94 -1.44 1.04
C THR A 85 12.14 -1.13 2.31
N LEU A 86 11.03 -1.81 2.53
CA LEU A 86 10.22 -1.63 3.73
C LEU A 86 10.94 -2.12 4.99
N LEU A 87 11.61 -3.28 4.95
CA LEU A 87 12.36 -3.81 6.08
C LEU A 87 13.54 -2.88 6.44
N ASP A 88 14.29 -2.41 5.44
CA ASP A 88 15.37 -1.44 5.66
C ASP A 88 14.85 -0.15 6.29
N THR A 89 13.68 0.32 5.86
CA THR A 89 13.06 1.51 6.44
C THR A 89 12.64 1.30 7.90
N ILE A 90 12.09 0.13 8.22
CA ILE A 90 11.71 -0.22 9.60
C ILE A 90 12.92 -0.23 10.51
N GLU A 91 14.01 -0.85 10.05
CA GLU A 91 15.27 -0.94 10.80
C GLU A 91 15.89 0.45 10.99
N GLU A 92 15.98 1.25 9.93
CA GLU A 92 16.58 2.58 9.95
C GLU A 92 15.87 3.54 10.92
N PHE A 93 14.54 3.53 10.91
CA PHE A 93 13.73 4.42 11.76
C PHE A 93 13.34 3.80 13.09
N GLY A 94 13.65 2.53 13.33
CA GLY A 94 13.30 1.82 14.56
C GLY A 94 11.79 1.70 14.78
N PHE A 95 11.01 1.45 13.72
CA PHE A 95 9.56 1.32 13.85
C PHE A 95 9.17 -0.02 14.49
N ASP A 96 8.53 0.02 15.64
CA ASP A 96 7.95 -1.17 16.30
C ASP A 96 6.70 -1.67 15.59
N ALA A 97 5.96 -0.78 14.92
CA ALA A 97 4.70 -1.09 14.27
C ALA A 97 4.53 -0.39 12.92
N CYS A 98 3.91 -1.10 11.97
CA CYS A 98 3.53 -0.52 10.67
C CYS A 98 2.04 -0.72 10.42
N ILE A 99 1.31 0.38 10.27
CA ILE A 99 -0.13 0.37 9.97
C ILE A 99 -0.33 0.23 8.47
N GLY A 100 -1.11 -0.77 8.06
CA GLY A 100 -1.37 -1.08 6.65
C GLY A 100 -2.85 -1.28 6.32
N GLY A 101 -3.21 -1.04 5.06
CA GLY A 101 -4.59 -1.11 4.55
C GLY A 101 -5.01 -2.50 4.08
N ALA A 102 -4.28 -3.55 4.41
CA ALA A 102 -4.63 -4.90 3.97
C ALA A 102 -5.96 -5.37 4.56
N ARG A 103 -6.78 -6.00 3.74
CA ARG A 103 -8.10 -6.53 4.11
C ARG A 103 -8.19 -8.03 3.78
N ARG A 104 -8.89 -8.80 4.61
CA ARG A 104 -9.12 -10.24 4.41
C ARG A 104 -9.96 -10.54 3.16
N ASP A 105 -10.81 -9.59 2.77
CA ASP A 105 -11.67 -9.66 1.58
C ASP A 105 -10.89 -9.56 0.25
N GLU A 106 -9.72 -8.94 0.29
CA GLU A 106 -8.92 -8.63 -0.90
C GLU A 106 -8.22 -9.87 -1.48
N GLU A 107 -7.74 -10.76 -0.61
CA GLU A 107 -6.97 -11.93 -1.02
C GLU A 107 -7.13 -13.10 -0.04
N LYS A 108 -7.31 -14.33 -0.56
CA LYS A 108 -7.46 -15.53 0.26
C LYS A 108 -6.28 -15.80 1.19
N ALA A 109 -5.06 -15.48 0.77
CA ALA A 109 -3.86 -15.61 1.61
C ALA A 109 -3.95 -14.77 2.89
N ARG A 110 -4.60 -13.62 2.82
CA ARG A 110 -4.80 -12.69 3.94
C ARG A 110 -5.95 -13.09 4.88
N ALA A 111 -6.77 -14.08 4.51
CA ALA A 111 -7.89 -14.53 5.35
C ALA A 111 -7.45 -15.02 6.74
N LYS A 112 -6.20 -15.49 6.86
CA LYS A 112 -5.61 -15.93 8.13
C LYS A 112 -4.85 -14.82 8.86
N GLU A 113 -4.69 -13.65 8.27
CA GLU A 113 -3.97 -12.54 8.87
C GLU A 113 -4.75 -11.97 10.05
N ARG A 114 -4.02 -11.47 11.05
CA ARG A 114 -4.58 -10.89 12.27
C ARG A 114 -4.67 -9.38 12.13
N PHE A 115 -5.41 -8.72 13.01
CA PHE A 115 -5.35 -7.26 13.13
C PHE A 115 -3.94 -6.83 13.52
N PHE A 116 -3.33 -7.54 14.48
CA PHE A 116 -1.95 -7.38 14.88
C PHE A 116 -1.18 -8.63 14.45
N SER A 117 -0.42 -8.49 13.39
CA SER A 117 0.33 -9.58 12.76
C SER A 117 1.81 -9.40 13.08
N VAL A 118 2.30 -10.16 14.05
CA VAL A 118 3.70 -10.08 14.49
C VAL A 118 4.62 -10.65 13.41
N ARG A 119 5.71 -9.98 13.16
CA ARG A 119 6.79 -10.39 12.27
C ARG A 119 8.05 -10.65 13.10
N ASP A 120 8.76 -11.70 12.77
CA ASP A 120 10.06 -11.97 13.38
C ASP A 120 11.13 -10.94 12.93
N GLU A 121 12.34 -11.10 13.44
CA GLU A 121 13.49 -10.26 13.10
C GLU A 121 13.84 -10.25 11.60
N PHE A 122 13.39 -11.26 10.84
CA PHE A 122 13.54 -11.34 9.38
C PHE A 122 12.33 -10.78 8.62
N GLY A 123 11.33 -10.26 9.32
CA GLY A 123 10.08 -9.77 8.73
C GLY A 123 9.10 -10.87 8.30
N GLN A 124 9.35 -12.12 8.69
CA GLN A 124 8.53 -13.27 8.35
C GLN A 124 7.31 -13.38 9.27
N TRP A 125 6.24 -13.92 8.72
CA TRP A 125 5.00 -14.14 9.42
C TRP A 125 4.67 -15.63 9.50
N ASP A 126 4.54 -16.15 10.73
CA ASP A 126 4.03 -17.50 10.96
C ASP A 126 2.64 -17.44 11.65
N PRO A 127 1.56 -17.73 10.90
CA PRO A 127 0.21 -17.71 11.44
C PRO A 127 -0.03 -18.78 12.52
N LYS A 128 0.81 -19.83 12.59
CA LYS A 128 0.68 -20.90 13.59
C LYS A 128 1.17 -20.46 14.96
N LEU A 129 2.10 -19.52 15.00
CA LEU A 129 2.66 -18.99 16.25
C LEU A 129 1.81 -17.86 16.84
N GLN A 130 0.79 -17.40 16.13
CA GLN A 130 -0.06 -16.32 16.58
C GLN A 130 -1.48 -16.81 16.84
N ARG A 131 -1.99 -16.52 18.03
CA ARG A 131 -3.37 -16.90 18.38
C ARG A 131 -4.39 -16.14 17.53
N PRO A 132 -5.59 -16.70 17.30
CA PRO A 132 -6.72 -15.94 16.78
C PRO A 132 -7.10 -14.79 17.72
N GLU A 133 -7.47 -13.65 17.14
CA GLU A 133 -7.87 -12.44 17.88
C GLU A 133 -9.38 -12.42 18.09
N LEU A 134 -9.87 -13.36 18.90
CA LEU A 134 -11.28 -13.45 19.27
C LEU A 134 -11.60 -12.41 20.35
N TRP A 135 -12.86 -11.93 20.36
CA TRP A 135 -13.37 -10.98 21.37
C TRP A 135 -12.53 -9.72 21.56
N ASN A 136 -11.92 -9.22 20.48
CA ASN A 136 -11.04 -8.04 20.49
C ASN A 136 -9.78 -8.17 21.37
N ILE A 137 -9.33 -9.39 21.61
CA ILE A 137 -8.07 -9.64 22.33
C ILE A 137 -6.94 -9.72 21.31
N TYR A 138 -6.26 -8.61 21.09
CA TYR A 138 -5.23 -8.47 20.06
C TYR A 138 -3.87 -9.04 20.44
N ASN A 139 -3.04 -9.39 19.44
CA ASN A 139 -1.66 -9.86 19.61
C ASN A 139 -0.72 -8.66 19.80
N GLY A 140 -0.82 -7.97 20.94
CA GLY A 140 -0.05 -6.75 21.22
C GLY A 140 1.32 -6.98 21.87
N ARG A 141 1.73 -8.25 22.12
CA ARG A 141 3.03 -8.54 22.71
C ARG A 141 4.06 -8.73 21.60
N ILE A 142 5.10 -7.91 21.62
CA ILE A 142 6.26 -7.99 20.73
C ILE A 142 7.53 -8.16 21.55
N HIS A 143 8.51 -8.86 21.01
CA HIS A 143 9.84 -9.03 21.60
C HIS A 143 10.85 -8.15 20.87
N LYS A 144 12.03 -7.99 21.47
CA LYS A 144 13.12 -7.25 20.84
C LYS A 144 13.49 -7.88 19.49
N GLY A 145 13.53 -7.06 18.44
CA GLY A 145 13.80 -7.48 17.06
C GLY A 145 12.55 -7.85 16.25
N GLU A 146 11.41 -8.05 16.90
CA GLU A 146 10.13 -8.24 16.23
C GLU A 146 9.51 -6.90 15.81
N ASN A 147 8.64 -6.95 14.80
CA ASN A 147 7.82 -5.82 14.36
C ASN A 147 6.37 -6.28 14.18
N VAL A 148 5.42 -5.38 14.41
CA VAL A 148 4.01 -5.70 14.22
C VAL A 148 3.43 -4.99 12.99
N ARG A 149 2.70 -5.73 12.15
CA ARG A 149 1.84 -5.16 11.11
C ARG A 149 0.45 -5.01 11.68
N VAL A 150 -0.09 -3.80 11.65
CA VAL A 150 -1.41 -3.50 12.19
C VAL A 150 -2.35 -3.20 11.03
N PHE A 151 -3.46 -3.95 10.95
CA PHE A 151 -4.46 -3.85 9.87
C PHE A 151 -5.83 -3.44 10.41
N PRO A 152 -6.07 -2.16 10.72
CA PRO A 152 -7.30 -1.70 11.38
C PRO A 152 -8.58 -2.00 10.59
N ILE A 153 -8.50 -2.05 9.27
CA ILE A 153 -9.64 -2.34 8.37
C ILE A 153 -9.63 -3.80 7.86
N SER A 154 -8.91 -4.70 8.54
CA SER A 154 -8.73 -6.09 8.12
C SER A 154 -10.04 -6.83 7.83
N ASN A 155 -11.11 -6.54 8.56
CA ASN A 155 -12.43 -7.14 8.43
C ASN A 155 -13.41 -6.34 7.55
N TRP A 156 -12.97 -5.23 6.95
CA TRP A 156 -13.79 -4.45 6.04
C TRP A 156 -13.83 -5.11 4.67
N THR A 157 -15.02 -5.09 4.04
CA THR A 157 -15.19 -5.45 2.64
C THR A 157 -14.81 -4.29 1.72
N GLU A 158 -14.69 -4.57 0.43
CA GLU A 158 -14.53 -3.51 -0.59
C GLU A 158 -15.67 -2.49 -0.52
N LEU A 159 -16.90 -2.97 -0.31
CA LEU A 159 -18.08 -2.11 -0.19
C LEU A 159 -18.03 -1.22 1.05
N ASP A 160 -17.53 -1.73 2.19
CA ASP A 160 -17.39 -0.95 3.42
C ASP A 160 -16.44 0.23 3.22
N VAL A 161 -15.30 -0.01 2.56
CA VAL A 161 -14.33 1.06 2.24
C VAL A 161 -14.97 2.15 1.38
N TRP A 162 -15.67 1.78 0.30
CA TRP A 162 -16.34 2.74 -0.57
C TRP A 162 -17.49 3.47 0.11
N SER A 163 -18.25 2.77 0.96
CA SER A 163 -19.33 3.36 1.74
C SER A 163 -18.81 4.39 2.74
N TYR A 164 -17.70 4.08 3.40
CA TYR A 164 -17.03 4.99 4.32
C TYR A 164 -16.47 6.22 3.58
N ILE A 165 -15.76 6.03 2.46
CA ILE A 165 -15.25 7.13 1.64
C ILE A 165 -16.38 8.07 1.21
N LYS A 166 -17.52 7.52 0.79
CA LYS A 166 -18.68 8.30 0.40
C LYS A 166 -19.31 9.04 1.59
N ALA A 167 -19.51 8.37 2.71
CA ALA A 167 -20.13 8.95 3.91
C ALA A 167 -19.30 10.11 4.49
N GLU A 168 -17.98 9.92 4.57
CA GLU A 168 -17.04 10.92 5.10
C GLU A 168 -16.56 11.93 4.03
N ARG A 169 -17.02 11.79 2.77
CA ARG A 169 -16.64 12.65 1.64
C ARG A 169 -15.14 12.76 1.45
N ILE A 170 -14.45 11.63 1.56
CA ILE A 170 -12.99 11.55 1.43
C ILE A 170 -12.59 11.76 -0.02
N SER A 171 -11.67 12.68 -0.28
CA SER A 171 -11.09 12.89 -1.60
C SER A 171 -10.20 11.72 -1.99
N LEU A 172 -10.20 11.37 -3.27
CA LEU A 172 -9.37 10.32 -3.87
C LEU A 172 -8.60 10.86 -5.06
N PRO A 173 -7.48 10.21 -5.45
CA PRO A 173 -6.81 10.51 -6.71
C PRO A 173 -7.74 10.39 -7.90
N SER A 174 -7.55 11.24 -8.91
CA SER A 174 -8.43 11.29 -10.10
C SER A 174 -8.51 9.97 -10.88
N ILE A 175 -7.50 9.11 -10.75
CA ILE A 175 -7.48 7.78 -11.40
C ILE A 175 -8.61 6.84 -10.95
N TYR A 176 -9.23 7.08 -9.78
CA TYR A 176 -10.39 6.31 -9.32
C TYR A 176 -11.69 6.66 -10.02
N PHE A 177 -11.74 7.80 -10.70
CA PHE A 177 -12.88 8.24 -11.48
C PHE A 177 -12.69 7.91 -12.96
N ALA A 178 -13.78 7.88 -13.73
CA ALA A 178 -13.72 7.63 -15.15
C ALA A 178 -12.90 8.72 -15.87
N HIS A 179 -11.85 8.31 -16.57
CA HIS A 179 -10.97 9.18 -17.36
C HIS A 179 -10.50 8.48 -18.62
N GLU A 180 -10.11 9.25 -19.62
CA GLU A 180 -9.50 8.71 -20.85
C GLU A 180 -8.02 8.44 -20.62
N ARG A 181 -7.57 7.25 -21.05
CA ARG A 181 -6.17 6.84 -21.00
C ARG A 181 -5.80 5.94 -22.17
N GLU A 182 -4.56 6.03 -22.62
CA GLU A 182 -3.98 5.07 -23.54
C GLU A 182 -3.71 3.76 -22.82
N VAL A 183 -4.19 2.67 -23.41
CA VAL A 183 -4.08 1.33 -22.84
C VAL A 183 -3.71 0.33 -23.91
N ILE A 184 -3.07 -0.76 -23.49
CA ILE A 184 -2.85 -1.97 -24.30
C ILE A 184 -3.85 -3.01 -23.82
N GLU A 185 -4.48 -3.72 -24.74
CA GLU A 185 -5.33 -4.87 -24.43
C GLU A 185 -4.49 -6.15 -24.50
N HIS A 186 -4.39 -6.84 -23.36
CA HIS A 186 -3.68 -8.11 -23.26
C HIS A 186 -4.46 -9.06 -22.38
N GLU A 187 -4.77 -10.28 -22.88
CA GLU A 187 -5.53 -11.32 -22.16
C GLU A 187 -6.80 -10.78 -21.48
N ASN A 188 -7.59 -9.98 -22.18
CA ASN A 188 -8.81 -9.33 -21.67
C ASN A 188 -8.57 -8.35 -20.52
N ARG A 189 -7.35 -7.87 -20.34
CA ARG A 189 -7.00 -6.82 -19.37
C ARG A 189 -6.61 -5.56 -20.12
N LEU A 190 -6.98 -4.43 -19.55
CA LEU A 190 -6.52 -3.12 -20.02
C LEU A 190 -5.34 -2.69 -19.16
N ILE A 191 -4.20 -2.48 -19.80
CA ILE A 191 -2.96 -2.09 -19.16
C ILE A 191 -2.64 -0.66 -19.59
N ALA A 192 -2.51 0.24 -18.65
CA ALA A 192 -2.19 1.63 -18.94
C ALA A 192 -0.80 1.72 -19.57
N VAL A 193 -0.69 2.46 -20.65
CA VAL A 193 0.59 2.77 -21.29
C VAL A 193 1.39 3.67 -20.35
N SER A 194 2.62 3.29 -20.07
CA SER A 194 3.58 4.06 -19.28
C SER A 194 4.99 3.82 -19.80
N GLU A 195 5.94 4.64 -19.38
CA GLU A 195 7.37 4.48 -19.73
C GLU A 195 8.00 3.17 -19.19
N HIS A 196 7.33 2.51 -18.24
CA HIS A 196 7.79 1.28 -17.62
C HIS A 196 7.26 0.01 -18.30
N ILE A 197 6.37 0.15 -19.27
CA ILE A 197 5.77 -0.99 -20.00
C ILE A 197 6.40 -1.10 -21.37
N GLN A 198 7.01 -2.27 -21.62
CA GLN A 198 7.51 -2.59 -22.95
C GLN A 198 6.33 -2.81 -23.89
N ILE A 199 6.28 -2.02 -24.97
CA ILE A 199 5.30 -2.16 -26.04
C ILE A 199 5.94 -3.02 -27.13
N ASP A 200 5.32 -4.15 -27.47
CA ASP A 200 5.79 -5.05 -28.51
C ASP A 200 5.11 -4.72 -29.85
N GLU A 201 5.71 -5.15 -30.98
CA GLU A 201 5.18 -4.85 -32.34
C GLU A 201 3.73 -5.35 -32.57
N GLY A 202 3.27 -6.34 -31.81
CA GLY A 202 1.89 -6.86 -31.88
C GLY A 202 0.88 -6.15 -30.98
N ASP A 203 1.33 -5.24 -30.14
CA ASP A 203 0.44 -4.54 -29.22
C ASP A 203 -0.32 -3.41 -29.92
N ARG A 204 -1.60 -3.34 -29.66
CA ARG A 204 -2.46 -2.26 -30.14
C ARG A 204 -2.73 -1.27 -29.03
N ILE A 205 -2.25 -0.04 -29.18
CA ILE A 205 -2.57 1.06 -28.28
C ILE A 205 -3.99 1.56 -28.62
N LEU A 206 -4.83 1.62 -27.60
CA LEU A 206 -6.20 2.09 -27.68
C LEU A 206 -6.41 3.21 -26.68
N ARG A 207 -7.17 4.23 -27.05
CA ARG A 207 -7.63 5.26 -26.11
C ARG A 207 -9.01 4.85 -25.60
N LYS A 208 -9.11 4.53 -24.32
CA LYS A 208 -10.35 4.06 -23.69
C LYS A 208 -10.67 4.86 -22.44
N GLN A 209 -11.96 4.94 -22.13
CA GLN A 209 -12.40 5.41 -20.84
C GLN A 209 -12.18 4.31 -19.81
N VAL A 210 -11.37 4.59 -18.82
CA VAL A 210 -10.96 3.64 -17.78
C VAL A 210 -11.09 4.25 -16.39
N ARG A 211 -11.02 3.42 -15.37
CA ARG A 211 -10.81 3.81 -13.98
C ARG A 211 -9.89 2.81 -13.30
N TYR A 212 -9.14 3.25 -12.33
CA TYR A 212 -8.37 2.36 -11.49
C TYR A 212 -9.31 1.57 -10.55
N ARG A 213 -8.96 0.32 -10.28
CA ARG A 213 -9.76 -0.56 -9.42
C ARG A 213 -9.01 -0.91 -8.14
#